data_494bc8d0b0bd3c9a3deb2ffdec4e590c
#
_entry.id   494bc8d0b0bd3c9a3deb2ffdec4e590c
#
_cell.length_a   1.000
_cell.length_b   1.000
_cell.length_c   1.000
_cell.angle_alpha   90.00
_cell.angle_beta   90.00
_cell.angle_gamma   90.00
#
_symmetry.space_group_name_H-M   'P 1'
#
loop_
_entity.id
_entity.type
_entity.pdbx_description
1 polymer ?
#
loop_
_entity_poly.entity_id
_entity_poly.type
_entity_poly.pdbx_seq_one_letter_code
_entity_poly.pdbx_strand_id
1 'polypeptide(L)' 'MTCVICKHGKTQPGTTRIAIERGSTVLVVRGVPAQVCDNCGEAYVSADAVDRLQEMLAVATKGGVQVEVRAYVAA' A
#
# COMPACT_ATOMS: atom_id res chain seq x y z
N MET A 1 -12.68 11.55 7.89
CA MET A 1 -13.40 10.29 8.08
C MET A 1 -13.03 9.71 9.44
N THR A 2 -13.98 9.17 10.17
CA THR A 2 -13.69 8.49 11.44
C THR A 2 -13.14 7.09 11.16
N CYS A 3 -12.11 6.69 11.88
CA CYS A 3 -11.53 5.35 11.75
C CYS A 3 -12.54 4.28 12.15
N VAL A 4 -12.78 3.29 11.29
CA VAL A 4 -13.74 2.22 11.56
C VAL A 4 -13.16 1.12 12.45
N ILE A 5 -11.83 1.10 12.64
CA ILE A 5 -11.16 0.09 13.46
C ILE A 5 -11.18 0.50 14.93
N CYS A 6 -10.62 1.65 15.27
CA CYS A 6 -10.59 2.11 16.67
C CYS A 6 -11.78 2.97 17.06
N LYS A 7 -12.50 3.53 16.10
CA LYS A 7 -13.70 4.36 16.27
C LYS A 7 -13.48 5.66 17.04
N HIS A 8 -12.26 6.00 17.39
CA HIS A 8 -11.91 7.18 18.16
C HIS A 8 -11.08 8.18 17.37
N GLY A 9 -10.24 7.71 16.46
CA GLY A 9 -9.39 8.56 15.66
C GLY A 9 -10.07 8.99 14.36
N LYS A 10 -9.46 9.99 13.72
CA LYS A 10 -9.85 10.46 12.40
C LYS A 10 -8.75 10.17 11.42
N THR A 11 -9.13 9.82 10.18
CA THR A 11 -8.15 9.59 9.13
C THR A 11 -7.76 10.89 8.45
N GLN A 12 -6.49 10.99 8.10
CA GLN A 12 -5.93 12.14 7.40
C GLN A 12 -5.10 11.65 6.22
N PRO A 13 -4.97 12.47 5.15
CA PRO A 13 -4.11 12.11 4.02
C PRO A 13 -2.67 11.89 4.49
N GLY A 14 -2.07 10.79 4.06
CA GLY A 14 -0.70 10.45 4.39
C GLY A 14 -0.19 9.36 3.47
N THR A 15 0.85 8.67 3.88
CA THR A 15 1.43 7.57 3.12
C THR A 15 1.66 6.37 4.01
N THR A 16 1.72 5.19 3.39
CA THR A 16 1.99 3.95 4.10
C THR A 16 2.91 3.06 3.26
N ARG A 17 3.42 2.03 3.88
CA ARG A 17 4.25 1.00 3.26
C ARG A 17 3.43 -0.26 3.17
N ILE A 18 3.42 -0.90 1.99
CA ILE A 18 2.63 -2.10 1.77
C ILE A 18 3.54 -3.19 1.22
N ALA A 19 3.46 -4.39 1.81
CA ALA A 19 4.13 -5.58 1.30
C ALA A 19 3.08 -6.49 0.67
N ILE A 20 3.34 -6.91 -0.57
CA ILE A 20 2.47 -7.82 -1.32
C ILE A 20 3.27 -9.00 -1.81
N GLU A 21 2.62 -10.17 -1.82
CA GLU A 21 3.25 -11.41 -2.26
C GLU A 21 2.45 -12.05 -3.39
N ARG A 22 3.19 -12.62 -4.35
CA ARG A 22 2.60 -13.47 -5.40
C ARG A 22 3.60 -14.58 -5.72
N GLY A 23 3.22 -15.82 -5.42
CA GLY A 23 4.15 -16.95 -5.56
C GLY A 23 5.36 -16.73 -4.68
N SER A 24 6.55 -16.72 -5.26
CA SER A 24 7.81 -16.48 -4.55
C SER A 24 8.26 -15.02 -4.58
N THR A 25 7.47 -14.14 -5.20
CA THR A 25 7.80 -12.70 -5.31
C THR A 25 7.20 -11.93 -4.14
N VAL A 26 8.03 -11.15 -3.45
CA VAL A 26 7.59 -10.21 -2.41
C VAL A 26 7.96 -8.80 -2.87
N LEU A 27 6.97 -7.93 -2.96
CA LEU A 27 7.17 -6.54 -3.34
C LEU A 27 6.77 -5.63 -2.17
N VAL A 28 7.70 -4.80 -1.72
CA VAL A 28 7.44 -3.76 -0.73
C VAL A 28 7.37 -2.42 -1.44
N VAL A 29 6.24 -1.74 -1.34
CA VAL A 29 6.04 -0.43 -1.96
C VAL A 29 5.97 0.64 -0.87
N ARG A 30 6.80 1.67 -1.00
CA ARG A 30 6.90 2.78 -0.05
C ARG A 30 6.19 4.00 -0.59
N GLY A 31 5.68 4.84 0.31
CA GLY A 31 5.05 6.10 -0.06
C GLY A 31 3.70 5.93 -0.74
N VAL A 32 2.97 4.86 -0.42
CA VAL A 32 1.64 4.62 -1.00
C VAL A 32 0.64 5.61 -0.40
N PRO A 33 -0.08 6.39 -1.22
CA PRO A 33 -1.09 7.32 -0.71
C PRO A 33 -2.17 6.58 0.07
N ALA A 34 -2.49 7.09 1.26
CA ALA A 34 -3.47 6.46 2.14
C ALA A 34 -4.12 7.47 3.04
N GLN A 35 -5.28 7.11 3.60
CA GLN A 35 -5.87 7.81 4.73
C GLN A 35 -5.40 7.10 6.00
N VAL A 36 -4.68 7.82 6.84
CA VAL A 36 -4.04 7.24 8.03
C VAL A 36 -4.75 7.75 9.28
N CYS A 37 -5.13 6.83 10.17
CA CYS A 37 -5.76 7.17 11.43
C CYS A 37 -4.75 7.82 12.38
N ASP A 38 -5.13 8.93 12.99
CA ASP A 38 -4.28 9.68 13.92
C ASP A 38 -4.19 9.03 15.31
N ASN A 39 -5.00 8.04 15.59
CA ASN A 39 -5.04 7.36 16.87
C ASN A 39 -4.40 5.96 16.84
N CYS A 40 -4.86 5.07 15.96
CA CYS A 40 -4.36 3.70 15.91
C CYS A 40 -3.33 3.45 14.79
N GLY A 41 -3.10 4.43 13.90
CA GLY A 41 -2.14 4.28 12.81
C GLY A 41 -2.62 3.42 11.65
N GLU A 42 -3.88 2.97 11.66
CA GLU A 42 -4.43 2.18 10.57
C GLU A 42 -4.45 2.98 9.27
N ALA A 43 -4.09 2.34 8.16
CA ALA A 43 -4.03 2.99 6.87
C ALA A 43 -5.07 2.40 5.91
N TYR A 44 -5.79 3.27 5.22
CA TYR A 44 -6.81 2.90 4.24
C TYR A 44 -6.34 3.35 2.86
N VAL A 45 -6.13 2.39 1.96
CA VAL A 45 -5.62 2.64 0.62
C VAL A 45 -6.79 2.66 -0.36
N SER A 46 -6.79 3.62 -1.28
CA SER A 46 -7.86 3.73 -2.28
C SER A 46 -7.81 2.57 -3.28
N ALA A 47 -8.94 2.31 -3.96
CA ALA A 47 -9.02 1.29 -4.99
C ALA A 47 -8.04 1.55 -6.13
N ASP A 48 -7.87 2.82 -6.53
CA ASP A 48 -6.93 3.19 -7.58
C ASP A 48 -5.48 2.85 -7.19
N ALA A 49 -5.11 3.11 -5.94
CA ALA A 49 -3.78 2.76 -5.45
C ALA A 49 -3.59 1.24 -5.38
N VAL A 50 -4.61 0.49 -4.98
CA VAL A 50 -4.56 -0.98 -4.97
C VAL A 50 -4.36 -1.52 -6.38
N ASP A 51 -5.08 -1.00 -7.36
CA ASP A 51 -4.92 -1.41 -8.77
C ASP A 51 -3.50 -1.14 -9.26
N ARG A 52 -2.93 0.01 -8.92
CA ARG A 52 -1.56 0.35 -9.29
C ARG A 52 -0.55 -0.60 -8.64
N LEU A 53 -0.77 -0.96 -7.37
CA LEU A 53 0.06 -1.93 -6.67
C LEU A 53 0.04 -3.30 -7.35
N GLN A 54 -1.14 -3.74 -7.82
CA GLN A 54 -1.27 -5.00 -8.55
C GLN A 54 -0.48 -4.97 -9.85
N GLU A 55 -0.50 -3.86 -10.58
CA GLU A 55 0.30 -3.68 -11.80
C GLU A 55 1.80 -3.76 -11.51
N MET A 56 2.26 -3.09 -10.46
CA MET A 56 3.66 -3.12 -10.04
C MET A 56 4.09 -4.54 -9.68
N LEU A 57 3.24 -5.27 -8.96
CA LEU A 57 3.51 -6.67 -8.60
C LEU A 57 3.59 -7.56 -9.83
N ALA A 58 2.72 -7.37 -10.81
CA ALA A 58 2.73 -8.14 -12.06
C ALA A 58 4.06 -7.95 -12.82
N VAL A 59 4.55 -6.71 -12.89
CA VAL A 59 5.83 -6.40 -13.53
C VAL A 59 6.98 -7.09 -12.79
N ALA A 60 7.01 -7.00 -11.46
CA ALA A 60 8.05 -7.63 -10.65
C ALA A 60 8.04 -9.16 -10.81
N THR A 61 6.85 -9.76 -10.84
CA THR A 61 6.70 -11.20 -11.02
C THR A 61 7.22 -11.66 -12.38
N LYS A 62 6.93 -10.91 -13.44
CA LYS A 62 7.41 -11.22 -14.78
C LYS A 62 8.93 -11.12 -14.88
N GLY A 63 9.54 -10.19 -14.14
CA GLY A 63 10.97 -10.01 -14.11
C GLY A 63 11.73 -11.07 -13.31
N GLY A 64 11.02 -12.00 -12.66
CA GLY A 64 11.64 -13.03 -11.83
C GLY A 64 12.22 -12.52 -10.52
N VAL A 65 11.79 -11.35 -10.08
CA VAL A 65 12.27 -10.73 -8.85
C VAL A 65 11.70 -11.48 -7.65
N GLN A 66 12.55 -11.86 -6.69
CA GLN A 66 12.09 -12.54 -5.48
C GLN A 66 11.69 -11.55 -4.40
N VAL A 67 12.55 -10.56 -4.12
CA VAL A 67 12.25 -9.51 -3.15
C VAL A 67 12.67 -8.17 -3.76
N GLU A 68 11.77 -7.21 -3.73
CA GLU A 68 12.05 -5.87 -4.24
C GLU A 68 11.37 -4.81 -3.37
N VAL A 69 12.06 -3.69 -3.19
CA VAL A 69 11.52 -2.51 -2.53
C VAL A 69 11.45 -1.39 -3.57
N ARG A 70 10.26 -0.82 -3.77
CA ARG A 70 10.04 0.27 -4.73
C ARG A 70 9.28 1.42 -4.09
N ALA A 71 9.48 2.61 -4.63
CA ALA A 71 8.63 3.75 -4.31
C ALA A 71 7.36 3.67 -5.15
N TYR A 72 6.23 4.06 -4.55
CA TYR A 72 4.97 4.14 -5.28
C TYR A 72 5.07 5.17 -6.40
N VAL A 73 4.60 4.80 -7.58
CA VAL A 73 4.53 5.67 -8.74
C VAL A 73 3.10 5.65 -9.26
N ALA A 74 2.45 6.81 -9.27
CA ALA A 74 1.11 6.94 -9.84
C ALA A 74 1.16 6.71 -11.35
N ALA A 75 0.13 6.07 -11.87
CA ALA A 75 0.03 5.79 -13.30
C ALA A 75 -0.14 7.06 -14.12
#